data_0d57b0ae839b130140a06da3015be18c
#
_entry.id   0d57b0ae839b130140a06da3015be18c
#
_cell.length_a   1.000
_cell.length_b   1.000
_cell.length_c   1.000
_cell.angle_alpha   90.00
_cell.angle_beta   90.00
_cell.angle_gamma   90.00
#
_symmetry.space_group_name_H-M   'P 1'
#
loop_
_entity.id
_entity.type
_entity.pdbx_description
1 polymer ?
#
loop_
_entity_poly.entity_id
_entity_poly.type
_entity_poly.pdbx_seq_one_letter_code
_entity_poly.pdbx_strand_id
1 'polypeptide(L)'
;MLDNNLIQSTSSWPFVEVRKLLKDRKDIISKKKKITFQTGYGPSGLPHIGTFGEVARTTMMINALNHIQKINHELITFSDDMDGLRKVPDNVPNNEILKKNLGKPLTAIPDPFNKFNSFGEHNNEMLKVFLKKFEFKFDFKSSTENYKKGVFNNSLMRVLEKYEEIMNIIL
;
A
#
# COMPACT_ATOMS: atom_id res chain seq x y z
N MET A 1 19.01 24.11 5.91
CA MET A 1 18.57 23.73 4.56
C MET A 1 19.69 22.91 3.92
N LEU A 2 19.38 21.82 3.21
CA LEU A 2 20.40 21.08 2.47
C LEU A 2 20.90 21.94 1.30
N ASP A 3 22.22 21.86 1.01
CA ASP A 3 22.82 22.54 -0.13
C ASP A 3 22.26 21.98 -1.45
N ASN A 4 21.89 22.87 -2.38
CA ASN A 4 21.36 22.49 -3.69
C ASN A 4 22.33 21.62 -4.49
N ASN A 5 23.63 21.90 -4.43
CA ASN A 5 24.64 21.08 -5.10
C ASN A 5 24.67 19.66 -4.55
N LEU A 6 24.58 19.53 -3.22
CA LEU A 6 24.50 18.23 -2.56
C LEU A 6 23.24 17.46 -2.96
N ILE A 7 22.07 18.13 -3.01
CA ILE A 7 20.79 17.53 -3.43
C ILE A 7 20.88 16.96 -4.85
N GLN A 8 21.56 17.66 -5.76
CA GLN A 8 21.68 17.24 -7.16
C GLN A 8 22.74 16.14 -7.37
N SER A 9 23.82 16.13 -6.57
CA SER A 9 24.96 15.24 -6.76
C SER A 9 24.97 13.99 -5.89
N THR A 10 24.18 13.96 -4.80
CA THR A 10 24.19 12.82 -3.87
C THR A 10 23.82 11.49 -4.53
N SER A 11 24.56 10.43 -4.18
CA SER A 11 24.28 9.04 -4.56
C SER A 11 23.34 8.32 -3.60
N SER A 12 22.79 9.01 -2.59
CA SER A 12 21.80 8.44 -1.69
C SER A 12 20.59 7.92 -2.49
N TRP A 13 20.23 6.66 -2.27
CA TRP A 13 19.24 5.95 -3.09
C TRP A 13 17.88 6.66 -3.24
N PRO A 14 17.29 7.31 -2.21
CA PRO A 14 16.00 7.98 -2.39
C PRO A 14 16.09 9.13 -3.39
N PHE A 15 17.21 9.87 -3.37
CA PHE A 15 17.46 10.97 -4.31
C PHE A 15 17.70 10.45 -5.73
N VAL A 16 18.45 9.36 -5.87
CA VAL A 16 18.69 8.71 -7.17
C VAL A 16 17.39 8.28 -7.80
N GLU A 17 16.56 7.54 -7.07
CA GLU A 17 15.28 7.04 -7.57
C GLU A 17 14.29 8.16 -7.89
N VAL A 18 14.24 9.21 -7.09
CA VAL A 18 13.37 10.36 -7.37
C VAL A 18 13.85 11.13 -8.60
N ARG A 19 15.15 11.37 -8.79
CA ARG A 19 15.66 11.99 -10.02
C ARG A 19 15.31 11.17 -11.24
N LYS A 20 15.42 9.84 -11.17
CA LYS A 20 15.02 8.91 -12.23
C LYS A 20 13.53 9.01 -12.51
N LEU A 21 12.67 8.95 -11.47
CA LEU A 21 11.22 9.12 -11.59
C LEU A 21 10.85 10.43 -12.31
N LEU A 22 11.43 11.54 -11.89
CA LEU A 22 11.17 12.86 -12.48
C LEU A 22 11.61 12.95 -13.95
N LYS A 23 12.71 12.29 -14.31
CA LYS A 23 13.19 12.20 -15.70
C LYS A 23 12.28 11.32 -16.54
N ASP A 24 12.04 10.08 -16.10
CA ASP A 24 11.34 9.05 -16.90
C ASP A 24 9.84 9.32 -17.03
N ARG A 25 9.25 10.09 -16.11
CA ARG A 25 7.80 10.38 -16.07
C ARG A 25 7.48 11.87 -16.24
N LYS A 26 8.42 12.66 -16.77
CA LYS A 26 8.30 14.11 -16.93
C LYS A 26 6.97 14.53 -17.57
N ASP A 27 6.59 13.90 -18.68
CA ASP A 27 5.37 14.26 -19.42
C ASP A 27 4.09 13.93 -18.67
N ILE A 28 4.08 12.80 -17.94
CA ILE A 28 2.94 12.39 -17.13
C ILE A 28 2.78 13.32 -15.93
N ILE A 29 3.88 13.63 -15.26
CA ILE A 29 3.89 14.52 -14.09
C ILE A 29 3.46 15.93 -14.47
N SER A 30 3.93 16.45 -15.60
CA SER A 30 3.53 17.79 -16.10
C SER A 30 2.04 17.88 -16.40
N LYS A 31 1.43 16.81 -16.92
CA LYS A 31 -0.02 16.74 -17.21
C LYS A 31 -0.85 16.57 -15.94
N LYS A 32 -0.50 15.61 -15.09
CA LYS A 32 -1.28 15.27 -13.87
C LYS A 32 -1.00 16.19 -12.69
N LYS A 33 0.13 16.87 -12.65
CA LYS A 33 0.58 17.77 -11.56
C LYS A 33 0.56 17.15 -10.17
N LYS A 34 0.55 15.82 -10.08
CA LYS A 34 0.48 15.04 -8.83
C LYS A 34 1.21 13.72 -9.00
N ILE A 35 1.89 13.26 -7.95
CA ILE A 35 2.52 11.95 -7.83
C ILE A 35 1.83 11.17 -6.73
N THR A 36 1.36 9.96 -7.02
CA THR A 36 0.85 9.02 -6.04
C THR A 36 1.91 7.98 -5.74
N PHE A 37 2.31 7.91 -4.48
CA PHE A 37 3.11 6.81 -3.94
C PHE A 37 2.16 5.81 -3.30
N GLN A 38 2.47 4.51 -3.42
CA GLN A 38 1.64 3.47 -2.85
C GLN A 38 2.49 2.40 -2.17
N THR A 39 2.03 1.96 -1.01
CA THR A 39 2.52 0.76 -0.32
C THR A 39 1.41 -0.25 -0.20
N GLY A 40 1.73 -1.55 -0.28
CA GLY A 40 0.79 -2.64 -0.06
C GLY A 40 0.86 -3.16 1.38
N TYR A 41 -0.26 -3.69 1.87
CA TYR A 41 -0.35 -4.37 3.15
C TYR A 41 -1.33 -5.54 3.06
N GLY A 42 -0.79 -6.76 3.26
CA GLY A 42 -1.63 -7.96 3.43
C GLY A 42 -1.99 -8.13 4.90
N PRO A 43 -3.23 -7.86 5.32
CA PRO A 43 -3.61 -7.84 6.75
C PRO A 43 -3.86 -9.25 7.33
N SER A 44 -3.00 -10.21 6.98
CA SER A 44 -3.05 -11.59 7.48
C SER A 44 -2.39 -11.77 8.86
N GLY A 45 -1.90 -10.69 9.47
CA GLY A 45 -1.30 -10.64 10.79
C GLY A 45 -1.10 -9.20 11.27
N LEU A 46 -0.64 -9.04 12.50
CA LEU A 46 -0.38 -7.72 13.06
C LEU A 46 0.77 -7.00 12.33
N PRO A 47 0.74 -5.66 12.24
CA PRO A 47 1.84 -4.89 11.67
C PRO A 47 3.17 -5.16 12.38
N HIS A 48 4.26 -5.21 11.61
CA HIS A 48 5.59 -5.54 12.10
C HIS A 48 6.67 -4.71 11.38
N ILE A 49 7.95 -4.99 11.65
CA ILE A 49 9.08 -4.24 11.09
C ILE A 49 9.09 -4.21 9.55
N GLY A 50 8.60 -5.25 8.87
CA GLY A 50 8.43 -5.25 7.42
C GLY A 50 7.43 -4.19 6.96
N THR A 51 6.29 -4.10 7.64
CA THR A 51 5.27 -3.07 7.39
C THR A 51 5.84 -1.66 7.59
N PHE A 52 6.63 -1.47 8.67
CA PHE A 52 7.35 -0.22 8.90
C PHE A 52 8.30 0.09 7.74
N GLY A 53 9.11 -0.88 7.32
CA GLY A 53 10.09 -0.72 6.26
C GLY A 53 9.48 -0.30 4.92
N GLU A 54 8.30 -0.82 4.56
CA GLU A 54 7.58 -0.44 3.35
C GLU A 54 7.22 1.06 3.37
N VAL A 55 6.58 1.52 4.43
CA VAL A 55 6.13 2.91 4.55
C VAL A 55 7.31 3.86 4.75
N ALA A 56 8.31 3.47 5.55
CA ALA A 56 9.50 4.26 5.80
C ALA A 56 10.29 4.53 4.51
N ARG A 57 10.57 3.50 3.70
CA ARG A 57 11.26 3.65 2.42
C ARG A 57 10.52 4.59 1.47
N THR A 58 9.21 4.44 1.37
CA THR A 58 8.39 5.31 0.53
C THR A 58 8.39 6.74 1.05
N THR A 59 8.35 6.93 2.37
CA THR A 59 8.45 8.26 3.01
C THR A 59 9.81 8.90 2.75
N MET A 60 10.90 8.12 2.74
CA MET A 60 12.23 8.64 2.37
C MET A 60 12.26 9.17 0.93
N MET A 61 11.59 8.49 -0.01
CA MET A 61 11.46 9.00 -1.39
C MET A 61 10.63 10.29 -1.44
N ILE A 62 9.54 10.37 -0.69
CA ILE A 62 8.72 11.59 -0.60
C ILE A 62 9.54 12.75 -0.03
N ASN A 63 10.34 12.51 1.00
CA ASN A 63 11.22 13.52 1.56
C ASN A 63 12.27 13.98 0.54
N ALA A 64 12.89 13.06 -0.20
CA ALA A 64 13.82 13.41 -1.27
C ALA A 64 13.13 14.22 -2.38
N LEU A 65 11.88 13.86 -2.77
CA LEU A 65 11.10 14.63 -3.73
C LEU A 65 10.90 16.07 -3.25
N ASN A 66 10.51 16.27 -2.00
CA ASN A 66 10.29 17.59 -1.42
C ASN A 66 11.55 18.46 -1.38
N HIS A 67 12.74 17.83 -1.31
CA HIS A 67 14.02 18.54 -1.42
C HIS A 67 14.40 18.87 -2.86
N ILE A 68 14.14 17.99 -3.82
CA ILE A 68 14.49 18.19 -5.22
C ILE A 68 13.52 19.15 -5.91
N GLN A 69 12.22 18.91 -5.76
CA GLN A 69 11.15 19.68 -6.41
C GLN A 69 9.84 19.57 -5.65
N LYS A 70 9.21 20.70 -5.39
CA LYS A 70 7.87 20.73 -4.77
C LYS A 70 6.80 20.33 -5.79
N ILE A 71 6.36 19.08 -5.71
CA ILE A 71 5.27 18.55 -6.51
C ILE A 71 4.19 18.04 -5.56
N ASN A 72 2.92 18.27 -5.91
CA ASN A 72 1.80 17.70 -5.15
C ASN A 72 1.90 16.17 -5.15
N HIS A 73 1.79 15.57 -3.99
CA HIS A 73 1.91 14.12 -3.82
C HIS A 73 1.03 13.60 -2.70
N GLU A 74 0.79 12.31 -2.73
CA GLU A 74 0.13 11.56 -1.67
C GLU A 74 0.82 10.22 -1.45
N LEU A 75 0.66 9.64 -0.26
CA LEU A 75 1.03 8.27 0.05
C LEU A 75 -0.24 7.48 0.34
N ILE A 76 -0.56 6.52 -0.51
CA ILE A 76 -1.63 5.55 -0.28
C ILE A 76 -1.04 4.32 0.41
N THR A 77 -1.61 3.94 1.54
CA THR A 77 -1.40 2.63 2.15
C THR A 77 -2.58 1.76 1.80
N PHE A 78 -2.39 0.84 0.85
CA PHE A 78 -3.45 0.00 0.32
C PHE A 78 -3.45 -1.34 1.05
N SER A 79 -4.60 -1.71 1.63
CA SER A 79 -4.78 -3.00 2.30
C SER A 79 -5.48 -4.00 1.39
N ASP A 80 -4.84 -5.15 1.18
CA ASP A 80 -5.37 -6.31 0.45
C ASP A 80 -6.24 -7.19 1.36
N ASP A 81 -7.22 -6.55 2.03
CA ASP A 81 -8.08 -7.18 3.05
C ASP A 81 -9.11 -8.18 2.50
N MET A 82 -9.22 -8.30 1.17
CA MET A 82 -9.95 -9.37 0.51
C MET A 82 -9.15 -10.66 0.33
N ASP A 83 -7.84 -10.63 0.57
CA ASP A 83 -7.00 -11.81 0.45
C ASP A 83 -7.48 -12.93 1.37
N GLY A 84 -7.34 -14.18 0.89
CA GLY A 84 -7.65 -15.37 1.69
C GLY A 84 -6.59 -15.62 2.76
N LEU A 85 -7.02 -16.02 3.95
CA LEU A 85 -6.11 -16.44 5.02
C LEU A 85 -5.39 -17.73 4.62
N ARG A 86 -4.11 -17.67 4.33
CA ARG A 86 -3.29 -18.81 3.88
C ARG A 86 -2.66 -19.60 5.03
N LYS A 87 -2.38 -18.91 6.12
CA LYS A 87 -1.71 -19.48 7.30
C LYS A 87 -2.21 -18.78 8.56
N VAL A 88 -2.34 -19.54 9.65
CA VAL A 88 -2.65 -18.97 10.97
C VAL A 88 -1.39 -18.31 11.52
N PRO A 89 -1.43 -17.00 11.88
CA PRO A 89 -0.31 -16.34 12.54
C PRO A 89 -0.07 -16.88 13.95
N ASP A 90 1.20 -16.99 14.37
CA ASP A 90 1.56 -17.55 15.67
C ASP A 90 1.25 -16.61 16.84
N ASN A 91 1.14 -15.30 16.58
CA ASN A 91 0.98 -14.24 17.57
C ASN A 91 -0.45 -13.72 17.73
N VAL A 92 -1.45 -14.54 17.38
CA VAL A 92 -2.87 -14.19 17.46
C VAL A 92 -3.59 -15.12 18.43
N PRO A 93 -4.46 -14.61 19.31
CA PRO A 93 -5.25 -15.46 20.21
C PRO A 93 -6.33 -16.24 19.44
N ASN A 94 -6.96 -17.21 20.11
CA ASN A 94 -8.09 -17.97 19.57
C ASN A 94 -7.82 -18.59 18.18
N ASN A 95 -6.64 -19.17 17.99
CA ASN A 95 -6.17 -19.75 16.72
C ASN A 95 -7.14 -20.74 16.09
N GLU A 96 -8.00 -21.39 16.86
CA GLU A 96 -9.02 -22.32 16.35
C GLU A 96 -10.04 -21.64 15.45
N ILE A 97 -10.36 -20.36 15.72
CA ILE A 97 -11.24 -19.56 14.84
C ILE A 97 -10.57 -19.41 13.47
N LEU A 98 -9.28 -19.08 13.46
CA LEU A 98 -8.52 -18.88 12.22
C LEU A 98 -8.31 -20.18 11.46
N LYS A 99 -7.99 -21.29 12.15
CA LYS A 99 -7.86 -22.62 11.53
C LYS A 99 -9.10 -23.06 10.79
N LYS A 100 -10.30 -22.86 11.38
CA LYS A 100 -11.60 -23.18 10.78
C LYS A 100 -11.96 -22.28 9.59
N ASN A 101 -11.26 -21.18 9.41
CA ASN A 101 -11.55 -20.19 8.38
C ASN A 101 -10.41 -20.02 7.36
N LEU A 102 -9.45 -20.96 7.31
CA LEU A 102 -8.41 -20.94 6.28
C LEU A 102 -9.03 -20.88 4.87
N GLY A 103 -8.42 -20.09 4.00
CA GLY A 103 -8.87 -19.86 2.62
C GLY A 103 -9.98 -18.82 2.46
N LYS A 104 -10.65 -18.41 3.55
CA LYS A 104 -11.67 -17.35 3.48
C LYS A 104 -11.02 -15.97 3.41
N PRO A 105 -11.70 -14.99 2.77
CA PRO A 105 -11.26 -13.59 2.81
C PRO A 105 -11.13 -13.08 4.25
N LEU A 106 -10.11 -12.30 4.54
CA LEU A 106 -9.82 -11.80 5.89
C LEU A 106 -10.99 -11.02 6.49
N THR A 107 -11.76 -10.34 5.64
CA THR A 107 -12.97 -9.60 6.05
C THR A 107 -14.18 -10.49 6.35
N ALA A 108 -14.13 -11.78 5.99
CA ALA A 108 -15.17 -12.77 6.32
C ALA A 108 -14.82 -13.64 7.53
N ILE A 109 -13.67 -13.45 8.15
CA ILE A 109 -13.20 -14.20 9.30
C ILE A 109 -13.53 -13.42 10.58
N PRO A 110 -14.23 -14.01 11.57
CA PRO A 110 -14.46 -13.36 12.87
C PRO A 110 -13.16 -12.92 13.52
N ASP A 111 -13.16 -11.75 14.17
CA ASP A 111 -11.98 -11.24 14.85
C ASP A 111 -11.58 -12.13 16.04
N PRO A 112 -10.40 -12.76 16.04
CA PRO A 112 -9.96 -13.60 17.16
C PRO A 112 -9.66 -12.82 18.44
N PHE A 113 -9.57 -11.49 18.37
CA PHE A 113 -9.41 -10.59 19.50
C PHE A 113 -10.75 -10.10 20.07
N ASN A 114 -11.87 -10.35 19.39
CA ASN A 114 -13.22 -9.90 19.77
C ASN A 114 -13.36 -8.37 19.93
N LYS A 115 -12.63 -7.57 19.12
CA LYS A 115 -12.64 -6.11 19.18
C LYS A 115 -13.30 -5.47 17.97
N PHE A 116 -13.33 -6.17 16.84
CA PHE A 116 -13.86 -5.69 15.56
C PHE A 116 -14.74 -6.76 14.92
N ASN A 117 -15.42 -6.41 13.83
CA ASN A 117 -16.33 -7.35 13.16
C ASN A 117 -15.59 -8.48 12.43
N SER A 118 -14.35 -8.23 12.00
CA SER A 118 -13.55 -9.21 11.27
C SER A 118 -12.06 -9.11 11.58
N PHE A 119 -11.33 -10.17 11.28
CA PHE A 119 -9.88 -10.20 11.39
C PHE A 119 -9.21 -9.20 10.45
N GLY A 120 -9.74 -9.03 9.23
CA GLY A 120 -9.29 -8.00 8.30
C GLY A 120 -9.46 -6.58 8.85
N GLU A 121 -10.63 -6.27 9.43
CA GLU A 121 -10.90 -4.98 10.07
C GLU A 121 -9.95 -4.73 11.25
N HIS A 122 -9.77 -5.73 12.11
CA HIS A 122 -8.82 -5.64 13.23
C HIS A 122 -7.42 -5.24 12.77
N ASN A 123 -6.87 -5.97 11.81
CA ASN A 123 -5.51 -5.70 11.32
C ASN A 123 -5.40 -4.37 10.57
N ASN A 124 -6.45 -3.95 9.86
CA ASN A 124 -6.51 -2.62 9.24
C ASN A 124 -6.45 -1.50 10.28
N GLU A 125 -7.19 -1.63 11.38
CA GLU A 125 -7.14 -0.64 12.47
C GLU A 125 -5.79 -0.64 13.18
N MET A 126 -5.21 -1.82 13.41
CA MET A 126 -3.86 -1.93 13.98
C MET A 126 -2.80 -1.29 13.06
N LEU A 127 -2.93 -1.44 11.75
CA LEU A 127 -2.06 -0.75 10.79
C LEU A 127 -2.15 0.77 10.93
N LYS A 128 -3.37 1.32 10.95
CA LYS A 128 -3.58 2.76 11.10
C LYS A 128 -2.97 3.31 12.40
N VAL A 129 -3.18 2.59 13.52
CA VAL A 129 -2.59 2.94 14.82
C VAL A 129 -1.06 2.88 14.75
N PHE A 130 -0.52 1.81 14.18
CA PHE A 130 0.91 1.60 14.03
C PHE A 130 1.57 2.73 13.21
N LEU A 131 1.02 3.06 12.06
CA LEU A 131 1.57 4.10 11.19
C LEU A 131 1.47 5.51 11.81
N LYS A 132 0.37 5.81 12.50
CA LYS A 132 0.21 7.06 13.24
C LYS A 132 1.21 7.19 14.39
N LYS A 133 1.54 6.09 15.08
CA LYS A 133 2.53 6.08 16.16
C LYS A 133 3.93 6.51 15.68
N PHE A 134 4.25 6.22 14.43
CA PHE A 134 5.49 6.65 13.78
C PHE A 134 5.36 7.95 12.97
N GLU A 135 4.25 8.67 13.15
CA GLU A 135 3.98 9.98 12.53
C GLU A 135 4.01 9.97 10.99
N PHE A 136 3.77 8.81 10.36
CA PHE A 136 3.65 8.74 8.92
C PHE A 136 2.39 9.46 8.43
N LYS A 137 2.53 10.22 7.34
CA LYS A 137 1.41 10.84 6.63
C LYS A 137 0.96 9.91 5.51
N PHE A 138 -0.25 9.40 5.61
CA PHE A 138 -0.80 8.42 4.65
C PHE A 138 -2.30 8.56 4.46
N ASP A 139 -2.79 8.10 3.32
CA ASP A 139 -4.21 7.88 3.03
C ASP A 139 -4.47 6.36 2.96
N PHE A 140 -5.28 5.86 3.88
CA PHE A 140 -5.58 4.44 3.95
C PHE A 140 -6.68 4.06 2.95
N LYS A 141 -6.48 2.98 2.20
CA LYS A 141 -7.47 2.38 1.29
C LYS A 141 -7.62 0.89 1.57
N SER A 142 -8.86 0.44 1.67
CA SER A 142 -9.23 -0.97 1.77
C SER A 142 -9.60 -1.51 0.39
N SER A 143 -9.09 -2.65 -0.02
CA SER A 143 -9.51 -3.31 -1.25
C SER A 143 -11.00 -3.66 -1.20
N THR A 144 -11.48 -4.24 -0.09
CA THR A 144 -12.89 -4.56 0.12
C THR A 144 -13.81 -3.36 -0.08
N GLU A 145 -13.47 -2.21 0.50
CA GLU A 145 -14.28 -1.00 0.33
C GLU A 145 -14.26 -0.49 -1.12
N ASN A 146 -13.10 -0.49 -1.76
CA ASN A 146 -12.97 -0.03 -3.14
C ASN A 146 -13.75 -0.92 -4.11
N TYR A 147 -13.70 -2.25 -3.94
CA TYR A 147 -14.52 -3.18 -4.72
C TYR A 147 -16.02 -2.95 -4.49
N LYS A 148 -16.46 -2.86 -3.23
CA LYS A 148 -17.87 -2.60 -2.91
C LYS A 148 -18.39 -1.27 -3.45
N LYS A 149 -17.55 -0.24 -3.49
CA LYS A 149 -17.88 1.07 -4.07
C LYS A 149 -17.79 1.10 -5.61
N GLY A 150 -17.37 0.01 -6.24
CA GLY A 150 -17.22 -0.06 -7.70
C GLY A 150 -16.07 0.77 -8.26
N VAL A 151 -15.09 1.18 -7.44
CA VAL A 151 -13.97 2.01 -7.87
C VAL A 151 -13.18 1.38 -9.02
N PHE A 152 -13.11 0.05 -9.06
CA PHE A 152 -12.37 -0.70 -10.08
C PHE A 152 -13.23 -1.13 -11.28
N ASN A 153 -14.56 -0.91 -11.27
CA ASN A 153 -15.46 -1.46 -12.30
C ASN A 153 -15.02 -1.13 -13.72
N ASN A 154 -14.71 0.14 -14.01
CA ASN A 154 -14.27 0.55 -15.34
C ASN A 154 -12.94 -0.11 -15.75
N SER A 155 -12.00 -0.27 -14.82
CA SER A 155 -10.73 -0.95 -15.06
C SER A 155 -10.93 -2.44 -15.30
N LEU A 156 -11.79 -3.08 -14.52
CA LEU A 156 -12.15 -4.50 -14.67
C LEU A 156 -12.84 -4.76 -16.00
N MET A 157 -13.80 -3.91 -16.40
CA MET A 157 -14.41 -4.00 -17.72
C MET A 157 -13.37 -3.89 -18.83
N ARG A 158 -12.43 -2.95 -18.70
CA ARG A 158 -11.35 -2.80 -19.68
C ARG A 158 -10.42 -4.03 -19.75
N VAL A 159 -10.13 -4.67 -18.62
CA VAL A 159 -9.38 -5.94 -18.60
C VAL A 159 -10.15 -7.04 -19.33
N LEU A 160 -11.45 -7.15 -19.09
CA LEU A 160 -12.30 -8.15 -19.78
C LEU A 160 -12.35 -7.90 -21.30
N GLU A 161 -12.51 -6.66 -21.73
CA GLU A 161 -12.48 -6.29 -23.16
C GLU A 161 -11.15 -6.64 -23.85
N LYS A 162 -10.05 -6.61 -23.10
CA LYS A 162 -8.69 -6.86 -23.58
C LYS A 162 -8.12 -8.21 -23.16
N TYR A 163 -8.99 -9.12 -22.72
CA TYR A 163 -8.57 -10.40 -22.13
C TYR A 163 -7.62 -11.18 -23.05
N GLU A 164 -8.00 -11.41 -24.31
CA GLU A 164 -7.19 -12.15 -25.29
C GLU A 164 -5.83 -11.48 -25.55
N GLU A 165 -5.81 -10.14 -25.68
CA GLU A 165 -4.57 -9.39 -25.87
C GLU A 165 -3.63 -9.51 -24.66
N ILE A 166 -4.19 -9.49 -23.45
CA ILE A 166 -3.44 -9.62 -22.21
C ILE A 166 -2.88 -11.05 -22.10
N MET A 167 -3.70 -12.06 -22.37
CA MET A 167 -3.27 -13.47 -22.28
C MET A 167 -2.14 -13.77 -23.28
N ASN A 168 -2.19 -13.23 -24.50
CA ASN A 168 -1.14 -13.39 -25.50
C ASN A 168 0.21 -12.75 -25.12
N ILE A 169 0.21 -11.80 -24.14
CA ILE A 169 1.44 -11.18 -23.64
C ILE A 169 2.01 -11.96 -22.43
N ILE A 170 1.13 -12.56 -21.62
CA ILE A 170 1.52 -13.18 -20.35
C ILE A 170 1.91 -14.64 -20.55
N LEU A 171 1.29 -15.35 -21.48
CA LEU A 171 1.53 -16.76 -21.82
C LEU A 171 2.43 -16.92 -23.05
#